data_619a21cbf87ea6076a89f4031f71ab8b
#
_entry.id   619a21cbf87ea6076a89f4031f71ab8b
#
_cell.length_a   1.000
_cell.length_b   1.000
_cell.length_c   1.000
_cell.angle_alpha   90.00
_cell.angle_beta   90.00
_cell.angle_gamma   90.00
#
_symmetry.space_group_name_H-M   'P 1'
#
loop_
_entity.id
_entity.type
_entity.pdbx_description
1 polymer ?
#
loop_
_entity_poly.entity_id
_entity_poly.type
_entity_poly.pdbx_seq_one_letter_code
_entity_poly.pdbx_strand_id
1 'polypeptide(L)'
;MKKLAYLTSPKLSSKEIKRLQERDFLQNLNHLDQIWKCLKNRYGSILAVKDLRGKNKEEFSYSELDELITKASQAFYKIGLRKGEVVTIISENSPRWLIADQAIMRLSAIDAVRGINSPSVELDYIIKHSKSVGLIIQSNSIWEKLENKAELLKDLKFIINLEDFSDNGILSWEEFLRFGNEISSVSYKADVDKCTINDVATILYTSGTTGKPKGVPLTHANLLHQVINLACIADPKPGSSVLSVLPIWHSYERSAEYFFLSCGCSQFYTLPKYLKDDIKQIKPTIMATVPRLWEAIYDGFFLALKKMPNTKQKLIKRLLINSSKFKKNLRKFRNLQVDDSGIIEKIKALFLIFSCFPVHKLSSIFLWPNLKKQLCGD
;
A
#
# COMPACT_ATOMS: atom_id res chain seq x y z
N MET A 1 -36.18 -14.99 7.97
CA MET A 1 -34.88 -14.56 7.49
C MET A 1 -34.09 -13.93 8.64
N LYS A 2 -32.92 -14.47 9.01
CA LYS A 2 -32.05 -13.83 10.01
C LYS A 2 -31.57 -12.49 9.45
N LYS A 3 -31.83 -11.40 10.19
CA LYS A 3 -31.30 -10.07 9.82
C LYS A 3 -29.78 -10.09 9.90
N LEU A 4 -29.12 -9.81 8.78
CA LEU A 4 -27.67 -9.67 8.75
C LEU A 4 -27.29 -8.36 9.45
N ALA A 5 -26.51 -8.43 10.52
CA ALA A 5 -26.19 -7.29 11.38
C ALA A 5 -25.55 -6.10 10.65
N TYR A 6 -24.81 -6.34 9.56
CA TYR A 6 -24.15 -5.30 8.76
C TYR A 6 -25.06 -4.61 7.73
N LEU A 7 -26.29 -5.11 7.51
CA LEU A 7 -27.27 -4.47 6.61
C LEU A 7 -28.21 -3.50 7.36
N THR A 8 -28.12 -3.44 8.68
CA THR A 8 -28.83 -2.42 9.45
C THR A 8 -27.95 -1.17 9.46
N SER A 9 -28.25 -0.22 8.57
CA SER A 9 -27.69 1.13 8.40
C SER A 9 -26.65 1.50 9.47
N PRO A 10 -25.34 1.38 9.23
CA PRO A 10 -24.36 1.68 10.25
C PRO A 10 -24.36 3.19 10.48
N LYS A 11 -24.94 3.63 11.59
CA LYS A 11 -24.69 4.97 12.09
C LYS A 11 -23.24 4.99 12.55
N LEU A 12 -22.44 5.89 11.99
CA LEU A 12 -21.09 6.14 12.47
C LEU A 12 -21.13 6.49 13.96
N SER A 13 -20.25 5.90 14.72
CA SER A 13 -20.06 6.26 16.13
C SER A 13 -19.48 7.67 16.23
N SER A 14 -19.67 8.36 17.37
CA SER A 14 -19.06 9.66 17.60
C SER A 14 -17.54 9.67 17.43
N LYS A 15 -16.88 8.54 17.70
CA LYS A 15 -15.44 8.37 17.50
C LYS A 15 -15.07 8.34 16.02
N GLU A 16 -15.85 7.66 15.19
CA GLU A 16 -15.64 7.61 13.73
C GLU A 16 -15.90 8.96 13.07
N ILE A 17 -16.97 9.65 13.50
CA ILE A 17 -17.26 11.02 13.04
C ILE A 17 -16.10 11.96 13.36
N LYS A 18 -15.57 11.91 14.60
CA LYS A 18 -14.44 12.73 15.00
C LYS A 18 -13.21 12.47 14.13
N ARG A 19 -12.89 11.21 13.83
CA ARG A 19 -11.76 10.85 12.95
C ARG A 19 -11.92 11.39 11.54
N LEU A 20 -13.14 11.38 11.00
CA LEU A 20 -13.41 11.98 9.69
C LEU A 20 -13.22 13.50 9.72
N GLN A 21 -13.72 14.18 10.77
CA GLN A 21 -13.53 15.61 10.94
C GLN A 21 -12.05 16.01 11.09
N GLU A 22 -11.24 15.19 11.74
CA GLU A 22 -9.78 15.41 11.82
C GLU A 22 -9.10 15.39 10.43
N ARG A 23 -9.80 14.96 9.38
CA ARG A 23 -9.33 14.93 7.98
C ARG A 23 -9.90 16.02 7.10
N ASP A 24 -10.61 17.00 7.67
CA ASP A 24 -11.22 18.11 6.92
C ASP A 24 -10.18 18.91 6.09
N PHE A 25 -8.91 18.90 6.50
CA PHE A 25 -7.80 19.51 5.76
C PHE A 25 -7.54 18.87 4.38
N LEU A 26 -8.14 17.71 4.09
CA LEU A 26 -8.03 17.00 2.79
C LEU A 26 -9.28 17.16 1.92
N GLN A 27 -10.35 17.81 2.39
CA GLN A 27 -11.64 17.80 1.69
C GLN A 27 -11.70 18.71 0.46
N ASN A 28 -10.86 19.75 0.39
CA ASN A 28 -10.88 20.75 -0.68
C ASN A 28 -9.74 20.57 -1.68
N LEU A 29 -9.20 19.37 -1.81
CA LEU A 29 -8.13 19.07 -2.75
C LEU A 29 -8.70 18.82 -4.15
N ASN A 30 -8.08 19.39 -5.17
CA ASN A 30 -8.46 19.22 -6.57
C ASN A 30 -7.84 17.96 -7.20
N HIS A 31 -6.75 17.45 -6.63
CA HIS A 31 -6.08 16.21 -7.05
C HIS A 31 -5.27 15.61 -5.91
N LEU A 32 -4.95 14.32 -6.02
CA LEU A 32 -4.33 13.56 -4.94
C LEU A 32 -2.98 14.16 -4.49
N ASP A 33 -2.15 14.56 -5.44
CA ASP A 33 -0.82 15.09 -5.15
C ASP A 33 -0.82 16.29 -4.17
N GLN A 34 -1.91 17.07 -4.13
CA GLN A 34 -1.99 18.20 -3.20
C GLN A 34 -1.90 17.80 -1.73
N ILE A 35 -2.06 16.52 -1.40
CA ILE A 35 -1.85 16.03 -0.03
C ILE A 35 -0.43 16.35 0.45
N TRP A 36 0.59 16.30 -0.40
CA TRP A 36 2.00 16.42 0.00
C TRP A 36 2.30 17.77 0.63
N LYS A 37 1.78 18.86 0.06
CA LYS A 37 1.90 20.20 0.66
C LYS A 37 1.28 20.25 2.05
N CYS A 38 0.13 19.61 2.24
CA CYS A 38 -0.54 19.55 3.55
C CYS A 38 0.29 18.71 4.53
N LEU A 39 0.83 17.57 4.07
CA LEU A 39 1.61 16.64 4.89
C LEU A 39 2.97 17.23 5.30
N LYS A 40 3.67 17.91 4.37
CA LYS A 40 4.89 18.67 4.67
C LYS A 40 4.66 19.66 5.80
N ASN A 41 3.57 20.45 5.74
CA ASN A 41 3.26 21.45 6.76
C ASN A 41 2.94 20.83 8.13
N ARG A 42 2.37 19.63 8.17
CA ARG A 42 1.94 18.97 9.43
C ARG A 42 2.99 18.04 10.01
N TYR A 43 3.76 17.37 9.16
CA TYR A 43 4.62 16.24 9.54
C TYR A 43 6.04 16.34 8.98
N GLY A 44 6.45 17.51 8.50
CA GLY A 44 7.66 17.74 7.71
C GLY A 44 8.92 17.01 8.16
N SER A 45 9.20 16.98 9.47
CA SER A 45 10.39 16.33 10.04
C SER A 45 10.21 14.82 10.33
N ILE A 46 8.98 14.29 10.22
CA ILE A 46 8.73 12.86 10.44
C ILE A 46 9.26 12.08 9.23
N LEU A 47 9.87 10.92 9.48
CA LEU A 47 10.22 9.96 8.44
C LEU A 47 8.93 9.52 7.71
N ALA A 48 8.85 9.78 6.40
CA ALA A 48 7.71 9.38 5.59
C ALA A 48 7.89 7.97 5.05
N VAL A 49 9.02 7.70 4.40
CA VAL A 49 9.30 6.43 3.72
C VAL A 49 10.72 5.96 3.97
N LYS A 50 10.91 4.64 4.01
CA LYS A 50 12.22 3.99 4.07
C LYS A 50 12.21 2.69 3.29
N ASP A 51 13.21 2.51 2.43
CA ASP A 51 13.44 1.24 1.75
C ASP A 51 14.39 0.35 2.56
N LEU A 52 13.91 -0.81 2.98
CA LEU A 52 14.70 -1.77 3.75
C LEU A 52 15.52 -2.70 2.87
N ARG A 53 15.12 -2.91 1.61
CA ARG A 53 15.58 -4.02 0.77
C ARG A 53 15.97 -3.63 -0.65
N GLY A 54 15.67 -2.41 -1.05
CA GLY A 54 16.10 -1.88 -2.34
C GLY A 54 17.61 -1.64 -2.40
N LYS A 55 18.12 -1.48 -3.60
CA LYS A 55 19.54 -1.30 -3.87
C LYS A 55 20.11 -0.08 -3.16
N ASN A 56 19.37 1.03 -3.13
CA ASN A 56 19.84 2.32 -2.65
C ASN A 56 19.50 2.59 -1.17
N LYS A 57 18.62 1.79 -0.55
CA LYS A 57 18.21 1.91 0.88
C LYS A 57 17.84 3.34 1.28
N GLU A 58 17.10 4.02 0.42
CA GLU A 58 16.72 5.41 0.61
C GLU A 58 15.72 5.59 1.76
N GLU A 59 15.81 6.73 2.43
CA GLU A 59 14.84 7.17 3.41
C GLU A 59 14.62 8.67 3.29
N PHE A 60 13.36 9.11 3.41
CA PHE A 60 12.96 10.51 3.25
C PHE A 60 11.94 10.91 4.30
N SER A 61 12.10 12.10 4.86
CA SER A 61 11.06 12.80 5.63
C SER A 61 9.94 13.30 4.71
N TYR A 62 8.82 13.73 5.29
CA TYR A 62 7.73 14.32 4.53
C TYR A 62 8.16 15.59 3.76
N SER A 63 9.07 16.40 4.34
CA SER A 63 9.60 17.57 3.65
C SER A 63 10.44 17.21 2.44
N GLU A 64 11.39 16.29 2.60
CA GLU A 64 12.25 15.83 1.51
C GLU A 64 11.45 15.13 0.41
N LEU A 65 10.42 14.35 0.80
CA LEU A 65 9.56 13.67 -0.16
C LEU A 65 8.77 14.65 -1.03
N ASP A 66 8.18 15.71 -0.45
CA ASP A 66 7.49 16.76 -1.23
C ASP A 66 8.46 17.51 -2.16
N GLU A 67 9.68 17.78 -1.72
CA GLU A 67 10.72 18.43 -2.56
C GLU A 67 11.13 17.54 -3.73
N LEU A 68 11.32 16.23 -3.49
CA LEU A 68 11.66 15.26 -4.53
C LEU A 68 10.52 15.05 -5.52
N ILE A 69 9.26 14.99 -5.05
CA ILE A 69 8.08 14.93 -5.93
C ILE A 69 7.99 16.19 -6.79
N THR A 70 8.25 17.37 -6.22
CA THR A 70 8.28 18.63 -6.97
C THR A 70 9.36 18.60 -8.04
N LYS A 71 10.58 18.21 -7.68
CA LYS A 71 11.71 18.11 -8.59
C LYS A 71 11.48 17.11 -9.72
N ALA A 72 10.94 15.93 -9.39
CA ALA A 72 10.60 14.91 -10.38
C ALA A 72 9.49 15.38 -11.33
N SER A 73 8.46 16.06 -10.81
CA SER A 73 7.39 16.63 -11.64
C SER A 73 7.93 17.69 -12.61
N GLN A 74 8.85 18.56 -12.16
CA GLN A 74 9.53 19.51 -13.02
C GLN A 74 10.37 18.81 -14.09
N ALA A 75 11.09 17.74 -13.72
CA ALA A 75 11.86 16.94 -14.67
C ALA A 75 10.96 16.30 -15.74
N PHE A 76 9.85 15.69 -15.35
CA PHE A 76 8.85 15.15 -16.28
C PHE A 76 8.31 16.23 -17.25
N TYR A 77 8.01 17.42 -16.72
CA TYR A 77 7.56 18.53 -17.55
C TYR A 77 8.61 18.94 -18.59
N LYS A 78 9.89 19.00 -18.17
CA LYS A 78 11.03 19.36 -19.04
C LYS A 78 11.25 18.35 -20.16
N ILE A 79 11.15 17.06 -19.86
CA ILE A 79 11.30 15.99 -20.88
C ILE A 79 10.02 15.75 -21.70
N GLY A 80 9.02 16.62 -21.56
CA GLY A 80 7.88 16.69 -22.45
C GLY A 80 6.61 15.96 -22.01
N LEU A 81 6.50 15.50 -20.76
CA LEU A 81 5.24 14.93 -20.22
C LEU A 81 4.20 16.04 -20.03
N ARG A 82 2.97 15.80 -20.45
CA ARG A 82 1.85 16.75 -20.40
C ARG A 82 0.59 16.11 -19.83
N LYS A 83 -0.37 16.95 -19.46
CA LYS A 83 -1.68 16.55 -18.95
C LYS A 83 -2.35 15.50 -19.83
N GLY A 84 -2.91 14.45 -19.21
CA GLY A 84 -3.65 13.37 -19.88
C GLY A 84 -2.78 12.34 -20.60
N GLU A 85 -1.47 12.55 -20.70
CA GLU A 85 -0.55 11.56 -21.25
C GLU A 85 -0.28 10.45 -20.25
N VAL A 86 -0.01 9.24 -20.74
CA VAL A 86 0.19 8.05 -19.91
C VAL A 86 1.67 7.68 -19.83
N VAL A 87 2.11 7.30 -18.64
CA VAL A 87 3.44 6.75 -18.36
C VAL A 87 3.28 5.36 -17.76
N THR A 88 3.87 4.33 -18.38
CA THR A 88 3.88 3.00 -17.76
C THR A 88 4.99 2.91 -16.70
N ILE A 89 4.64 2.41 -15.50
CA ILE A 89 5.60 2.13 -14.43
C ILE A 89 5.64 0.62 -14.17
N ILE A 90 6.79 0.00 -14.36
CA ILE A 90 7.05 -1.42 -14.10
C ILE A 90 8.04 -1.53 -12.96
N SER A 91 7.53 -1.62 -11.74
CA SER A 91 8.36 -1.65 -10.52
C SER A 91 7.61 -2.23 -9.34
N GLU A 92 8.34 -2.71 -8.34
CA GLU A 92 7.84 -3.01 -7.00
C GLU A 92 7.83 -1.74 -6.14
N ASN A 93 7.34 -1.87 -4.91
CA ASN A 93 7.25 -0.76 -3.95
C ASN A 93 8.63 -0.18 -3.63
N SER A 94 8.77 1.13 -3.74
CA SER A 94 9.98 1.86 -3.34
C SER A 94 9.71 3.36 -3.19
N PRO A 95 10.58 4.13 -2.49
CA PRO A 95 10.46 5.57 -2.45
C PRO A 95 10.46 6.22 -3.84
N ARG A 96 11.30 5.74 -4.76
CA ARG A 96 11.38 6.25 -6.13
C ARG A 96 10.12 5.98 -6.93
N TRP A 97 9.48 4.81 -6.70
CA TRP A 97 8.18 4.50 -7.28
C TRP A 97 7.13 5.54 -6.84
N LEU A 98 7.05 5.81 -5.53
CA LEU A 98 6.09 6.78 -4.98
C LEU A 98 6.36 8.20 -5.48
N ILE A 99 7.63 8.61 -5.56
CA ILE A 99 8.00 9.93 -6.09
C ILE A 99 7.58 10.06 -7.56
N ALA A 100 7.86 9.04 -8.39
CA ALA A 100 7.49 9.04 -9.80
C ALA A 100 5.95 9.09 -9.98
N ASP A 101 5.22 8.24 -9.26
CA ASP A 101 3.77 8.18 -9.24
C ASP A 101 3.13 9.55 -8.93
N GLN A 102 3.55 10.16 -7.83
CA GLN A 102 3.00 11.44 -7.39
C GLN A 102 3.45 12.62 -8.28
N ALA A 103 4.64 12.56 -8.85
CA ALA A 103 5.13 13.55 -9.78
C ALA A 103 4.38 13.54 -11.12
N ILE A 104 4.01 12.35 -11.61
CA ILE A 104 3.15 12.17 -12.79
C ILE A 104 1.75 12.76 -12.51
N MET A 105 1.16 12.40 -11.38
CA MET A 105 -0.15 12.92 -10.97
C MET A 105 -0.17 14.44 -10.80
N ARG A 106 0.94 15.06 -10.36
CA ARG A 106 1.07 16.52 -10.22
C ARG A 106 0.92 17.25 -11.55
N LEU A 107 1.28 16.62 -12.66
CA LEU A 107 1.10 17.14 -14.00
C LEU A 107 -0.26 16.81 -14.61
N SER A 108 -1.19 16.21 -13.88
CA SER A 108 -2.42 15.61 -14.41
C SER A 108 -2.15 14.59 -15.52
N ALA A 109 -0.96 14.03 -15.56
CA ALA A 109 -0.64 12.86 -16.37
C ALA A 109 -1.08 11.59 -15.63
N ILE A 110 -1.08 10.48 -16.31
CA ILE A 110 -1.66 9.23 -15.85
C ILE A 110 -0.57 8.17 -15.74
N ASP A 111 -0.48 7.45 -14.64
CA ASP A 111 0.36 6.26 -14.60
C ASP A 111 -0.42 4.99 -14.98
N ALA A 112 0.24 4.06 -15.66
CA ALA A 112 -0.21 2.71 -15.93
C ALA A 112 0.75 1.74 -15.25
N VAL A 113 0.31 1.10 -14.15
CA VAL A 113 1.23 0.44 -13.22
C VAL A 113 1.17 -1.09 -13.30
N ARG A 114 2.36 -1.73 -13.20
CA ARG A 114 2.49 -3.18 -13.15
C ARG A 114 3.74 -3.63 -12.40
N GLY A 115 3.67 -4.85 -11.81
CA GLY A 115 4.80 -5.46 -11.10
C GLY A 115 5.80 -6.14 -12.05
N ILE A 116 7.04 -6.23 -11.61
CA ILE A 116 8.19 -6.77 -12.37
C ILE A 116 8.05 -8.25 -12.73
N ASN A 117 7.23 -9.01 -12.01
CA ASN A 117 7.05 -10.44 -12.19
C ASN A 117 6.04 -10.80 -13.31
N SER A 118 5.39 -9.82 -13.93
CA SER A 118 4.48 -10.05 -15.05
C SER A 118 5.22 -10.59 -16.28
N PRO A 119 4.61 -11.47 -17.10
CA PRO A 119 5.21 -11.96 -18.35
C PRO A 119 5.55 -10.80 -19.31
N SER A 120 6.61 -10.96 -20.13
CA SER A 120 7.04 -9.96 -21.12
C SER A 120 5.90 -9.52 -22.05
N VAL A 121 5.19 -10.49 -22.61
CA VAL A 121 4.03 -10.26 -23.50
C VAL A 121 2.94 -9.40 -22.84
N GLU A 122 2.75 -9.56 -21.53
CA GLU A 122 1.79 -8.73 -20.78
C GLU A 122 2.29 -7.30 -20.61
N LEU A 123 3.59 -7.13 -20.30
CA LEU A 123 4.21 -5.82 -20.15
C LEU A 123 4.16 -5.03 -21.46
N ASP A 124 4.56 -5.64 -22.58
CA ASP A 124 4.49 -5.06 -23.91
C ASP A 124 3.04 -4.67 -24.30
N TYR A 125 2.09 -5.56 -23.99
CA TYR A 125 0.67 -5.28 -24.20
C TYR A 125 0.23 -4.05 -23.39
N ILE A 126 0.61 -3.93 -22.12
CA ILE A 126 0.22 -2.80 -21.25
C ILE A 126 0.77 -1.48 -21.80
N ILE A 127 2.05 -1.42 -22.16
CA ILE A 127 2.67 -0.22 -22.71
C ILE A 127 1.92 0.25 -23.97
N LYS A 128 1.62 -0.67 -24.87
CA LYS A 128 0.93 -0.40 -26.14
C LYS A 128 -0.54 -0.06 -25.94
N HIS A 129 -1.26 -0.82 -25.12
CA HIS A 129 -2.69 -0.63 -24.85
C HIS A 129 -2.98 0.67 -24.10
N SER A 130 -2.14 1.05 -23.16
CA SER A 130 -2.25 2.32 -22.42
C SER A 130 -1.90 3.54 -23.27
N LYS A 131 -1.30 3.33 -24.45
CA LYS A 131 -0.75 4.40 -25.30
C LYS A 131 0.27 5.24 -24.54
N SER A 132 1.14 4.58 -23.78
CA SER A 132 2.14 5.27 -22.97
C SER A 132 3.11 6.08 -23.82
N VAL A 133 3.38 7.31 -23.41
CA VAL A 133 4.38 8.18 -24.01
C VAL A 133 5.73 8.10 -23.28
N GLY A 134 5.77 7.46 -22.13
CA GLY A 134 6.97 7.25 -21.31
C GLY A 134 6.93 5.91 -20.60
N LEU A 135 8.11 5.43 -20.25
CA LEU A 135 8.30 4.16 -19.52
C LEU A 135 9.25 4.37 -18.35
N ILE A 136 8.84 3.87 -17.19
CA ILE A 136 9.67 3.82 -15.99
C ILE A 136 9.84 2.35 -15.62
N ILE A 137 11.06 1.89 -15.51
CA ILE A 137 11.43 0.52 -15.16
C ILE A 137 12.21 0.50 -13.85
N GLN A 138 12.04 -0.56 -13.07
CA GLN A 138 12.79 -0.71 -11.83
C GLN A 138 14.28 -0.84 -12.08
N SER A 139 14.67 -1.70 -13.04
CA SER A 139 16.06 -2.11 -13.26
C SER A 139 16.33 -2.49 -14.71
N ASN A 140 17.59 -2.62 -15.07
CA ASN A 140 17.99 -3.12 -16.38
C ASN A 140 17.43 -4.51 -16.69
N SER A 141 17.25 -5.37 -15.68
CA SER A 141 16.68 -6.71 -15.90
C SER A 141 15.23 -6.65 -16.44
N ILE A 142 14.48 -5.58 -16.13
CA ILE A 142 13.15 -5.35 -16.71
C ILE A 142 13.26 -4.91 -18.15
N TRP A 143 14.23 -4.02 -18.47
CA TRP A 143 14.50 -3.65 -19.84
C TRP A 143 14.85 -4.86 -20.71
N GLU A 144 15.75 -5.71 -20.22
CA GLU A 144 16.15 -6.91 -20.94
C GLU A 144 14.99 -7.91 -21.17
N LYS A 145 13.97 -7.88 -20.32
CA LYS A 145 12.78 -8.71 -20.43
C LYS A 145 11.80 -8.26 -21.53
N LEU A 146 11.82 -6.98 -21.93
CA LEU A 146 10.92 -6.44 -22.95
C LEU A 146 11.38 -6.88 -24.37
N GLU A 147 10.40 -7.18 -25.24
CA GLU A 147 10.71 -7.74 -26.56
C GLU A 147 10.88 -6.67 -27.65
N ASN A 148 10.10 -5.60 -27.62
CA ASN A 148 10.03 -4.59 -28.68
C ASN A 148 10.91 -3.35 -28.42
N LYS A 149 12.12 -3.53 -27.92
CA LYS A 149 13.03 -2.44 -27.48
C LYS A 149 13.25 -1.36 -28.50
N ALA A 150 13.48 -1.72 -29.78
CA ALA A 150 13.75 -0.74 -30.85
C ALA A 150 12.53 0.15 -31.15
N GLU A 151 11.31 -0.43 -31.11
CA GLU A 151 10.06 0.31 -31.24
C GLU A 151 9.86 1.23 -30.02
N LEU A 152 10.09 0.72 -28.81
CA LEU A 152 9.97 1.51 -27.58
C LEU A 152 10.92 2.72 -27.54
N LEU A 153 12.19 2.53 -27.92
CA LEU A 153 13.17 3.62 -28.01
C LEU A 153 12.77 4.71 -29.03
N LYS A 154 12.04 4.35 -30.07
CA LYS A 154 11.59 5.27 -31.11
C LYS A 154 10.31 6.01 -30.72
N ASP A 155 9.36 5.31 -30.09
CA ASP A 155 7.99 5.79 -29.92
C ASP A 155 7.78 6.51 -28.57
N LEU A 156 8.61 6.18 -27.55
CA LEU A 156 8.51 6.81 -26.24
C LEU A 156 9.33 8.11 -26.17
N LYS A 157 8.78 9.12 -25.52
CA LYS A 157 9.48 10.39 -25.25
C LYS A 157 10.68 10.20 -24.32
N PHE A 158 10.56 9.25 -23.38
CA PHE A 158 11.60 8.95 -22.39
C PHE A 158 11.45 7.53 -21.83
N ILE A 159 12.59 6.99 -21.41
CA ILE A 159 12.66 5.76 -20.59
C ILE A 159 13.55 6.07 -19.39
N ILE A 160 13.07 5.75 -18.19
CA ILE A 160 13.77 6.05 -16.92
C ILE A 160 13.97 4.75 -16.15
N ASN A 161 15.18 4.53 -15.65
CA ASN A 161 15.53 3.42 -14.77
C ASN A 161 15.65 3.89 -13.32
N LEU A 162 14.89 3.29 -12.42
CA LEU A 162 14.85 3.65 -10.99
C LEU A 162 16.11 3.20 -10.22
N GLU A 163 16.86 2.20 -10.69
CA GLU A 163 18.05 1.66 -10.03
C GLU A 163 19.40 2.26 -10.54
N ASP A 164 19.37 3.47 -11.09
CA ASP A 164 20.56 4.23 -11.53
C ASP A 164 21.41 3.54 -12.61
N PHE A 165 20.77 2.85 -13.54
CA PHE A 165 21.37 2.38 -14.77
C PHE A 165 21.01 3.35 -15.90
N SER A 166 22.01 3.78 -16.67
CA SER A 166 21.83 4.54 -17.93
C SER A 166 22.45 3.80 -19.10
N ASP A 167 21.80 3.87 -20.25
CA ASP A 167 22.26 3.36 -21.53
C ASP A 167 21.68 4.22 -22.65
N ASN A 168 22.09 4.00 -23.89
CA ASN A 168 21.59 4.75 -25.05
C ASN A 168 20.05 4.81 -25.10
N GLY A 169 19.49 5.98 -24.77
CA GLY A 169 18.04 6.23 -24.73
C GLY A 169 17.35 5.92 -23.38
N ILE A 170 18.08 5.45 -22.36
CA ILE A 170 17.54 5.19 -21.02
C ILE A 170 18.24 6.12 -20.03
N LEU A 171 17.47 6.96 -19.34
CA LEU A 171 17.96 7.83 -18.29
C LEU A 171 18.05 7.08 -16.96
N SER A 172 19.14 7.25 -16.23
CA SER A 172 19.15 6.89 -14.81
C SER A 172 18.25 7.83 -14.00
N TRP A 173 17.84 7.40 -12.80
CA TRP A 173 17.04 8.23 -11.91
C TRP A 173 17.69 9.57 -11.56
N GLU A 174 19.00 9.56 -11.34
CA GLU A 174 19.76 10.78 -11.05
C GLU A 174 19.84 11.73 -12.25
N GLU A 175 20.11 11.20 -13.45
CA GLU A 175 20.11 12.00 -14.70
C GLU A 175 18.74 12.63 -14.92
N PHE A 176 17.67 11.85 -14.77
CA PHE A 176 16.32 12.35 -14.87
C PHE A 176 16.05 13.50 -13.89
N LEU A 177 16.40 13.35 -12.61
CA LEU A 177 16.16 14.39 -11.60
C LEU A 177 16.92 15.69 -11.86
N ARG A 178 18.05 15.66 -12.59
CA ARG A 178 18.80 16.89 -12.96
C ARG A 178 17.98 17.82 -13.84
N PHE A 179 17.11 17.29 -14.69
CA PHE A 179 16.19 18.12 -15.49
C PHE A 179 15.24 18.97 -14.64
N GLY A 180 14.93 18.57 -13.42
CA GLY A 180 14.08 19.32 -12.50
C GLY A 180 14.71 20.60 -11.94
N ASN A 181 16.03 20.79 -12.07
CA ASN A 181 16.73 21.99 -11.57
C ASN A 181 16.66 23.18 -12.54
N GLU A 182 16.19 22.99 -13.77
CA GLU A 182 16.34 23.93 -14.88
C GLU A 182 15.07 24.69 -15.28
N ILE A 183 13.96 24.59 -14.54
CA ILE A 183 12.67 25.14 -14.99
C ILE A 183 12.38 26.51 -14.42
N SER A 184 12.03 27.47 -15.31
CA SER A 184 11.38 28.71 -14.91
C SER A 184 9.92 28.42 -14.47
N SER A 185 9.55 28.90 -13.31
CA SER A 185 8.40 28.48 -12.53
C SER A 185 7.01 28.79 -13.12
N VAL A 186 6.88 29.66 -14.14
CA VAL A 186 5.59 30.23 -14.56
C VAL A 186 4.76 29.28 -15.43
N SER A 187 5.34 28.72 -16.48
CA SER A 187 4.62 27.80 -17.39
C SER A 187 4.26 26.47 -16.72
N TYR A 188 5.17 25.93 -15.91
CA TYR A 188 4.94 24.74 -15.13
C TYR A 188 3.73 24.89 -14.17
N LYS A 189 3.68 25.99 -13.40
CA LYS A 189 2.56 26.24 -12.47
C LYS A 189 1.22 26.34 -13.20
N ALA A 190 1.19 27.05 -14.34
CA ALA A 190 -0.03 27.22 -15.11
C ALA A 190 -0.63 25.90 -15.62
N ASP A 191 0.22 24.89 -15.89
CA ASP A 191 -0.26 23.56 -16.32
C ASP A 191 -0.67 22.68 -15.15
N VAL A 192 0.03 22.74 -14.01
CA VAL A 192 -0.35 22.03 -12.78
C VAL A 192 -1.71 22.48 -12.27
N ASP A 193 -2.00 23.78 -12.33
CA ASP A 193 -3.26 24.35 -11.83
C ASP A 193 -4.51 23.93 -12.66
N LYS A 194 -4.33 23.28 -13.81
CA LYS A 194 -5.43 22.77 -14.65
C LYS A 194 -5.97 21.39 -14.23
N CYS A 195 -5.36 20.74 -13.23
CA CYS A 195 -5.81 19.45 -12.76
C CYS A 195 -7.13 19.54 -12.02
N THR A 196 -8.01 18.56 -12.25
CA THR A 196 -9.30 18.45 -11.58
C THR A 196 -9.44 17.09 -10.89
N ILE A 197 -10.31 17.05 -9.87
CA ILE A 197 -10.58 15.82 -9.11
C ILE A 197 -11.13 14.68 -10.00
N ASN A 198 -11.75 15.00 -11.12
CA ASN A 198 -12.34 14.05 -12.05
C ASN A 198 -11.37 13.57 -13.15
N ASP A 199 -10.18 14.16 -13.24
CA ASP A 199 -9.17 13.68 -14.16
C ASP A 199 -8.71 12.26 -13.74
N VAL A 200 -8.40 11.42 -14.74
CA VAL A 200 -7.85 10.08 -14.49
C VAL A 200 -6.45 10.24 -13.89
N ALA A 201 -6.21 9.61 -12.75
CA ALA A 201 -4.92 9.63 -12.06
C ALA A 201 -4.07 8.40 -12.41
N THR A 202 -4.71 7.24 -12.57
CA THR A 202 -4.01 5.97 -12.79
C THR A 202 -4.85 4.97 -13.58
N ILE A 203 -4.19 4.03 -14.25
CA ILE A 203 -4.80 2.87 -14.88
C ILE A 203 -4.23 1.61 -14.23
N LEU A 204 -5.08 0.86 -13.53
CA LEU A 204 -4.72 -0.41 -12.92
C LEU A 204 -5.07 -1.58 -13.86
N TYR A 205 -4.09 -2.41 -14.19
CA TYR A 205 -4.32 -3.57 -15.03
C TYR A 205 -4.64 -4.82 -14.20
N THR A 206 -5.82 -5.40 -14.47
CA THR A 206 -6.29 -6.63 -13.83
C THR A 206 -6.28 -7.79 -14.81
N SER A 207 -6.09 -9.03 -14.29
CA SER A 207 -6.22 -10.23 -15.11
C SER A 207 -7.66 -10.35 -15.64
N GLY A 208 -7.85 -10.14 -16.95
CA GLY A 208 -9.16 -10.27 -17.57
C GLY A 208 -9.59 -11.74 -17.67
N THR A 209 -10.89 -12.01 -17.55
CA THR A 209 -11.47 -13.34 -17.78
C THR A 209 -11.24 -13.87 -19.21
N THR A 210 -10.90 -12.98 -20.15
CA THR A 210 -10.61 -13.28 -21.56
C THR A 210 -9.13 -13.51 -21.87
N GLY A 211 -8.27 -13.60 -20.84
CA GLY A 211 -6.83 -13.83 -20.98
C GLY A 211 -5.98 -12.57 -21.23
N LYS A 212 -6.57 -11.47 -21.71
CA LYS A 212 -5.85 -10.19 -21.84
C LYS A 212 -6.13 -9.29 -20.63
N PRO A 213 -5.12 -8.57 -20.10
CA PRO A 213 -5.31 -7.62 -19.01
C PRO A 213 -6.29 -6.50 -19.41
N LYS A 214 -7.15 -6.10 -18.46
CA LYS A 214 -8.07 -4.98 -18.63
C LYS A 214 -7.56 -3.78 -17.83
N GLY A 215 -7.41 -2.63 -18.48
CA GLY A 215 -7.07 -1.36 -17.82
C GLY A 215 -8.31 -0.75 -17.16
N VAL A 216 -8.22 -0.52 -15.85
CA VAL A 216 -9.26 0.12 -15.03
C VAL A 216 -8.78 1.51 -14.67
N PRO A 217 -9.34 2.59 -15.29
CA PRO A 217 -8.97 3.94 -14.93
C PRO A 217 -9.58 4.32 -13.58
N LEU A 218 -8.80 4.97 -12.72
CA LEU A 218 -9.24 5.58 -11.47
C LEU A 218 -8.94 7.07 -11.49
N THR A 219 -9.90 7.88 -11.06
CA THR A 219 -9.74 9.33 -10.95
C THR A 219 -9.07 9.73 -9.62
N HIS A 220 -8.60 10.98 -9.54
CA HIS A 220 -8.15 11.55 -8.27
C HIS A 220 -9.23 11.48 -7.19
N ALA A 221 -10.51 11.68 -7.55
CA ALA A 221 -11.65 11.53 -6.64
C ALA A 221 -11.75 10.13 -6.04
N ASN A 222 -11.54 9.07 -6.85
CA ASN A 222 -11.58 7.70 -6.35
C ASN A 222 -10.50 7.44 -5.30
N LEU A 223 -9.27 7.92 -5.53
CA LEU A 223 -8.16 7.76 -4.61
C LEU A 223 -8.34 8.60 -3.35
N LEU A 224 -8.71 9.88 -3.48
CA LEU A 224 -8.98 10.76 -2.34
C LEU A 224 -10.12 10.27 -1.46
N HIS A 225 -11.17 9.68 -2.05
CA HIS A 225 -12.24 9.04 -1.31
C HIS A 225 -11.70 7.98 -0.33
N GLN A 226 -10.77 7.12 -0.77
CA GLN A 226 -10.17 6.11 0.10
C GLN A 226 -9.29 6.77 1.17
N VAL A 227 -8.45 7.72 0.78
CA VAL A 227 -7.57 8.48 1.70
C VAL A 227 -8.36 9.11 2.84
N ILE A 228 -9.53 9.67 2.58
CA ILE A 228 -10.36 10.33 3.59
C ILE A 228 -11.13 9.31 4.44
N ASN A 229 -11.81 8.36 3.79
CA ASN A 229 -12.81 7.52 4.47
C ASN A 229 -12.24 6.31 5.21
N LEU A 230 -11.02 5.84 4.91
CA LEU A 230 -10.38 4.75 5.66
C LEU A 230 -10.15 5.10 7.15
N ALA A 231 -10.19 6.38 7.52
CA ALA A 231 -10.17 6.82 8.91
C ALA A 231 -11.33 6.25 9.77
N CYS A 232 -12.44 5.84 9.17
CA CYS A 232 -13.50 5.13 9.87
C CYS A 232 -13.02 3.79 10.45
N ILE A 233 -12.09 3.11 9.74
CA ILE A 233 -11.63 1.76 10.08
C ILE A 233 -10.38 1.79 10.94
N ALA A 234 -9.42 2.67 10.62
CA ALA A 234 -8.11 2.73 11.26
C ALA A 234 -7.80 4.15 11.74
N ASP A 235 -7.04 4.25 12.83
CA ASP A 235 -6.66 5.52 13.47
C ASP A 235 -5.17 5.48 13.86
N PRO A 236 -4.26 5.33 12.87
CA PRO A 236 -2.84 5.39 13.17
C PRO A 236 -2.44 6.80 13.57
N LYS A 237 -1.41 6.92 14.40
CA LYS A 237 -0.90 8.22 14.86
C LYS A 237 0.31 8.65 14.03
N PRO A 238 0.59 9.94 13.91
CA PRO A 238 1.82 10.41 13.27
C PRO A 238 3.05 9.70 13.86
N GLY A 239 3.98 9.27 13.01
CA GLY A 239 5.13 8.46 13.39
C GLY A 239 4.86 6.97 13.63
N SER A 240 3.60 6.51 13.51
CA SER A 240 3.31 5.07 13.54
C SER A 240 4.03 4.36 12.39
N SER A 241 4.70 3.23 12.70
CA SER A 241 5.40 2.43 11.70
C SER A 241 4.45 1.52 10.92
N VAL A 242 4.52 1.58 9.60
CA VAL A 242 3.77 0.74 8.65
C VAL A 242 4.75 -0.10 7.86
N LEU A 243 4.56 -1.42 7.80
CA LEU A 243 5.36 -2.28 6.94
C LEU A 243 4.56 -2.62 5.68
N SER A 244 5.04 -2.12 4.52
CA SER A 244 4.44 -2.30 3.21
C SER A 244 5.06 -3.51 2.52
N VAL A 245 4.24 -4.52 2.21
CA VAL A 245 4.67 -5.79 1.63
C VAL A 245 3.79 -6.24 0.47
N LEU A 246 2.59 -5.70 0.36
CA LEU A 246 1.68 -6.04 -0.74
C LEU A 246 2.05 -5.23 -1.98
N PRO A 247 1.75 -5.74 -3.19
CA PRO A 247 2.10 -5.04 -4.42
C PRO A 247 1.37 -3.70 -4.56
N ILE A 248 2.14 -2.61 -4.70
CA ILE A 248 1.61 -1.24 -4.84
C ILE A 248 0.80 -1.03 -6.13
N TRP A 249 1.06 -1.83 -7.15
CA TRP A 249 0.30 -1.83 -8.40
C TRP A 249 -1.09 -2.46 -8.28
N HIS A 250 -1.53 -2.88 -7.06
CA HIS A 250 -2.91 -3.22 -6.72
C HIS A 250 -3.58 -2.10 -5.92
N SER A 251 -4.87 -1.86 -6.21
CA SER A 251 -5.66 -0.79 -5.58
C SER A 251 -5.68 -0.85 -4.05
N TYR A 252 -5.65 -2.04 -3.45
CA TYR A 252 -5.72 -2.21 -2.01
C TYR A 252 -4.49 -1.65 -1.29
N GLU A 253 -3.27 -2.08 -1.70
CA GLU A 253 -2.03 -1.56 -1.09
C GLU A 253 -1.88 -0.07 -1.38
N ARG A 254 -2.15 0.36 -2.61
CA ARG A 254 -2.03 1.76 -3.01
C ARG A 254 -2.94 2.68 -2.20
N SER A 255 -4.19 2.26 -1.96
CA SER A 255 -5.11 3.01 -1.09
C SER A 255 -4.65 3.03 0.36
N ALA A 256 -4.12 1.91 0.86
CA ALA A 256 -3.58 1.81 2.21
C ALA A 256 -2.35 2.69 2.39
N GLU A 257 -1.43 2.70 1.42
CA GLU A 257 -0.23 3.54 1.43
C GLU A 257 -0.58 5.02 1.52
N TYR A 258 -1.40 5.51 0.60
CA TYR A 258 -1.81 6.92 0.60
C TYR A 258 -2.56 7.30 1.89
N PHE A 259 -3.39 6.40 2.40
CA PHE A 259 -4.09 6.63 3.67
C PHE A 259 -3.11 6.72 4.84
N PHE A 260 -2.18 5.77 4.99
CA PHE A 260 -1.23 5.78 6.08
C PHE A 260 -0.30 6.98 6.02
N LEU A 261 0.23 7.30 4.85
CA LEU A 261 1.03 8.51 4.66
C LEU A 261 0.23 9.77 4.99
N SER A 262 -1.04 9.85 4.60
CA SER A 262 -1.90 10.99 4.94
C SER A 262 -2.19 11.13 6.44
N CYS A 263 -1.92 10.10 7.24
CA CYS A 263 -1.98 10.12 8.70
C CYS A 263 -0.64 10.50 9.36
N GLY A 264 0.42 10.75 8.58
CA GLY A 264 1.75 11.05 9.11
C GLY A 264 2.53 9.80 9.53
N CYS A 265 2.17 8.61 9.07
CA CYS A 265 2.88 7.37 9.38
C CYS A 265 4.23 7.30 8.68
N SER A 266 5.15 6.49 9.24
CA SER A 266 6.42 6.13 8.60
C SER A 266 6.27 4.78 7.89
N GLN A 267 6.39 4.76 6.57
CA GLN A 267 6.21 3.57 5.75
C GLN A 267 7.55 2.92 5.41
N PHE A 268 7.65 1.63 5.69
CA PHE A 268 8.85 0.82 5.46
C PHE A 268 8.55 -0.19 4.36
N TYR A 269 9.27 -0.12 3.24
CA TYR A 269 9.12 -1.06 2.13
C TYR A 269 9.92 -2.32 2.36
N THR A 270 9.27 -3.48 2.17
CA THR A 270 9.89 -4.79 2.27
C THR A 270 9.41 -5.73 1.17
N LEU A 271 10.08 -6.87 1.03
CA LEU A 271 9.70 -7.94 0.13
C LEU A 271 9.15 -9.15 0.92
N PRO A 272 8.22 -9.94 0.35
CA PRO A 272 7.62 -11.09 1.04
C PRO A 272 8.62 -12.07 1.65
N LYS A 273 9.77 -12.30 0.98
CA LYS A 273 10.83 -13.19 1.45
C LYS A 273 11.54 -12.72 2.72
N TYR A 274 11.51 -11.41 3.01
CA TYR A 274 12.14 -10.82 4.20
C TYR A 274 11.15 -10.43 5.28
N LEU A 275 9.85 -10.59 5.03
CA LEU A 275 8.76 -10.11 5.89
C LEU A 275 8.95 -10.48 7.36
N LYS A 276 9.31 -11.74 7.65
CA LYS A 276 9.48 -12.23 9.03
C LYS A 276 10.57 -11.50 9.80
N ASP A 277 11.67 -11.20 9.14
CA ASP A 277 12.83 -10.54 9.75
C ASP A 277 12.54 -9.04 9.90
N ASP A 278 11.88 -8.43 8.92
CA ASP A 278 11.53 -7.02 8.95
C ASP A 278 10.42 -6.70 9.95
N ILE A 279 9.44 -7.60 10.14
CA ILE A 279 8.48 -7.46 11.24
C ILE A 279 9.19 -7.39 12.59
N LYS A 280 10.20 -8.24 12.82
CA LYS A 280 10.96 -8.24 14.08
C LYS A 280 11.81 -6.99 14.26
N GLN A 281 12.41 -6.51 13.17
CA GLN A 281 13.26 -5.33 13.16
C GLN A 281 12.47 -4.04 13.37
N ILE A 282 11.41 -3.86 12.58
CA ILE A 282 10.62 -2.62 12.53
C ILE A 282 9.55 -2.58 13.61
N LYS A 283 9.02 -3.75 14.02
CA LYS A 283 7.91 -3.86 14.98
C LYS A 283 6.73 -2.97 14.56
N PRO A 284 6.17 -3.21 13.37
CA PRO A 284 5.20 -2.29 12.78
C PRO A 284 3.96 -2.14 13.68
N THR A 285 3.49 -0.90 13.82
CA THR A 285 2.27 -0.57 14.54
C THR A 285 1.04 -1.08 13.80
N ILE A 286 1.10 -1.06 12.45
CA ILE A 286 0.01 -1.46 11.57
C ILE A 286 0.57 -2.01 10.25
N MET A 287 -0.20 -2.90 9.62
CA MET A 287 0.11 -3.47 8.31
C MET A 287 -1.17 -3.67 7.50
N ALA A 288 -1.15 -3.32 6.23
CA ALA A 288 -2.12 -3.82 5.26
C ALA A 288 -1.76 -5.28 4.90
N THR A 289 -2.75 -6.17 4.94
CA THR A 289 -2.51 -7.59 4.73
C THR A 289 -3.66 -8.25 3.99
N VAL A 290 -3.38 -9.41 3.39
CA VAL A 290 -4.37 -10.26 2.71
C VAL A 290 -4.44 -11.63 3.39
N PRO A 291 -5.55 -12.37 3.29
CA PRO A 291 -5.73 -13.68 3.93
C PRO A 291 -4.59 -14.65 3.64
N ARG A 292 -4.12 -14.71 2.39
CA ARG A 292 -3.02 -15.61 1.97
C ARG A 292 -1.73 -15.40 2.75
N LEU A 293 -1.44 -14.17 3.18
CA LEU A 293 -0.26 -13.87 4.01
C LEU A 293 -0.38 -14.52 5.39
N TRP A 294 -1.56 -14.42 5.99
CA TRP A 294 -1.84 -15.04 7.28
C TRP A 294 -1.87 -16.56 7.21
N GLU A 295 -2.36 -17.13 6.11
CA GLU A 295 -2.30 -18.58 5.83
C GLU A 295 -0.84 -19.06 5.80
N ALA A 296 0.03 -18.35 5.08
CA ALA A 296 1.45 -18.69 5.02
C ALA A 296 2.14 -18.62 6.40
N ILE A 297 1.82 -17.58 7.20
CA ILE A 297 2.30 -17.45 8.59
C ILE A 297 1.79 -18.61 9.46
N TYR A 298 0.50 -18.94 9.33
CA TYR A 298 -0.13 -20.05 10.03
C TYR A 298 0.53 -21.40 9.69
N ASP A 299 0.70 -21.69 8.42
CA ASP A 299 1.34 -22.92 7.96
C ASP A 299 2.80 -23.02 8.45
N GLY A 300 3.54 -21.92 8.37
CA GLY A 300 4.90 -21.83 8.91
C GLY A 300 4.96 -22.11 10.41
N PHE A 301 3.98 -21.61 11.18
CA PHE A 301 3.84 -21.91 12.60
C PHE A 301 3.60 -23.40 12.84
N PHE A 302 2.69 -24.04 12.10
CA PHE A 302 2.40 -25.47 12.28
C PHE A 302 3.55 -26.38 11.82
N LEU A 303 4.32 -25.96 10.80
CA LEU A 303 5.56 -26.65 10.42
C LEU A 303 6.61 -26.58 11.54
N ALA A 304 6.77 -25.42 12.16
CA ALA A 304 7.67 -25.28 13.31
C ALA A 304 7.18 -26.11 14.52
N LEU A 305 5.86 -26.12 14.77
CA LEU A 305 5.26 -26.92 15.84
C LEU A 305 5.52 -28.42 15.65
N LYS A 306 5.48 -28.95 14.42
CA LYS A 306 5.77 -30.35 14.11
C LYS A 306 7.19 -30.78 14.50
N LYS A 307 8.15 -29.86 14.58
CA LYS A 307 9.54 -30.12 15.00
C LYS A 307 9.72 -30.19 16.53
N MET A 308 8.70 -29.85 17.31
CA MET A 308 8.75 -29.87 18.78
C MET A 308 8.42 -31.29 19.32
N PRO A 309 8.81 -31.62 20.58
CA PRO A 309 8.40 -32.85 21.24
C PRO A 309 6.88 -33.05 21.28
N ASN A 310 6.39 -34.29 21.13
CA ASN A 310 4.97 -34.61 21.02
C ASN A 310 4.12 -34.08 22.20
N THR A 311 4.67 -34.07 23.42
CA THR A 311 4.00 -33.52 24.62
C THR A 311 3.73 -32.03 24.48
N LYS A 312 4.73 -31.25 24.01
CA LYS A 312 4.58 -29.80 23.75
C LYS A 312 3.60 -29.54 22.60
N GLN A 313 3.65 -30.34 21.53
CA GLN A 313 2.68 -30.21 20.43
C GLN A 313 1.23 -30.39 20.91
N LYS A 314 0.96 -31.45 21.70
CA LYS A 314 -0.38 -31.72 22.23
C LYS A 314 -0.85 -30.59 23.14
N LEU A 315 0.02 -30.08 24.02
CA LEU A 315 -0.31 -28.95 24.91
C LEU A 315 -0.65 -27.70 24.12
N ILE A 316 0.21 -27.27 23.19
CA ILE A 316 -0.01 -26.07 22.38
C ILE A 316 -1.31 -26.19 21.58
N LYS A 317 -1.58 -27.33 20.94
CA LYS A 317 -2.82 -27.57 20.19
C LYS A 317 -4.08 -27.44 21.09
N ARG A 318 -4.04 -27.99 22.32
CA ARG A 318 -5.13 -27.86 23.28
C ARG A 318 -5.38 -26.38 23.67
N LEU A 319 -4.31 -25.64 23.95
CA LEU A 319 -4.38 -24.21 24.28
C LEU A 319 -4.93 -23.38 23.11
N LEU A 320 -4.53 -23.68 21.87
CA LEU A 320 -5.05 -23.06 20.66
C LEU A 320 -6.55 -23.31 20.48
N ILE A 321 -7.01 -24.57 20.62
CA ILE A 321 -8.41 -24.93 20.50
C ILE A 321 -9.25 -24.21 21.57
N ASN A 322 -8.78 -24.19 22.83
CA ASN A 322 -9.47 -23.50 23.90
C ASN A 322 -9.58 -21.99 23.65
N SER A 323 -8.47 -21.36 23.24
CA SER A 323 -8.47 -19.92 22.92
C SER A 323 -9.34 -19.59 21.73
N SER A 324 -9.39 -20.44 20.71
CA SER A 324 -10.30 -20.29 19.56
C SER A 324 -11.76 -20.35 19.98
N LYS A 325 -12.14 -21.35 20.83
CA LYS A 325 -13.48 -21.44 21.41
C LYS A 325 -13.85 -20.20 22.22
N PHE A 326 -12.94 -19.73 23.08
CA PHE A 326 -13.13 -18.51 23.86
C PHE A 326 -13.41 -17.29 22.96
N LYS A 327 -12.54 -17.03 21.98
CA LYS A 327 -12.66 -15.88 21.07
C LYS A 327 -13.91 -15.96 20.18
N LYS A 328 -14.28 -17.17 19.70
CA LYS A 328 -15.51 -17.37 18.92
C LYS A 328 -16.75 -17.03 19.73
N ASN A 329 -16.84 -17.50 20.98
CA ASN A 329 -17.99 -17.21 21.83
C ASN A 329 -18.02 -15.75 22.30
N LEU A 330 -16.88 -15.14 22.55
CA LEU A 330 -16.78 -13.70 22.86
C LEU A 330 -17.31 -12.82 21.72
N ARG A 331 -16.94 -13.15 20.45
CA ARG A 331 -17.49 -12.47 19.26
C ARG A 331 -19.00 -12.65 19.15
N LYS A 332 -19.49 -13.87 19.39
CA LYS A 332 -20.93 -14.18 19.40
C LYS A 332 -21.68 -13.36 20.45
N PHE A 333 -21.17 -13.34 21.67
CA PHE A 333 -21.76 -12.57 22.77
C PHE A 333 -21.80 -11.05 22.48
N ARG A 334 -20.76 -10.52 21.83
CA ARG A 334 -20.64 -9.10 21.46
C ARG A 334 -21.32 -8.72 20.14
N ASN A 335 -22.08 -9.60 19.50
CA ASN A 335 -22.66 -9.40 18.17
C ASN A 335 -21.62 -8.98 17.10
N LEU A 336 -20.41 -9.51 17.18
CA LEU A 336 -19.34 -9.27 16.19
C LEU A 336 -19.30 -10.42 15.16
N GLN A 337 -20.46 -10.95 14.78
CA GLN A 337 -20.64 -11.96 13.73
C GLN A 337 -21.64 -11.44 12.71
N VAL A 338 -21.61 -12.02 11.51
CA VAL A 338 -22.50 -11.66 10.40
C VAL A 338 -23.96 -11.89 10.76
N ASP A 339 -24.26 -13.00 11.47
CA ASP A 339 -25.62 -13.33 11.94
C ASP A 339 -25.85 -12.75 13.33
N ASP A 340 -27.02 -12.15 13.54
CA ASP A 340 -27.41 -11.70 14.86
C ASP A 340 -27.71 -12.92 15.77
N SER A 341 -27.05 -12.94 16.91
CA SER A 341 -27.20 -14.04 17.87
C SER A 341 -28.41 -13.79 18.78
N GLY A 342 -29.38 -14.70 18.77
CA GLY A 342 -30.51 -14.66 19.70
C GLY A 342 -30.08 -14.77 21.18
N ILE A 343 -30.98 -14.40 22.09
CA ILE A 343 -30.72 -14.36 23.54
C ILE A 343 -30.20 -15.71 24.07
N ILE A 344 -30.81 -16.82 23.65
CA ILE A 344 -30.40 -18.17 24.05
C ILE A 344 -28.99 -18.49 23.63
N GLU A 345 -28.59 -18.08 22.42
CA GLU A 345 -27.23 -18.27 21.89
C GLU A 345 -26.18 -17.42 22.63
N LYS A 346 -26.56 -16.21 23.06
CA LYS A 346 -25.72 -15.36 23.92
C LYS A 346 -25.50 -15.95 25.30
N ILE A 347 -26.54 -16.52 25.92
CA ILE A 347 -26.42 -17.19 27.21
C ILE A 347 -25.49 -18.42 27.11
N LYS A 348 -25.67 -19.26 26.09
CA LYS A 348 -24.75 -20.38 25.81
C LYS A 348 -23.32 -19.92 25.58
N ALA A 349 -23.13 -18.83 24.80
CA ALA A 349 -21.82 -18.24 24.56
C ALA A 349 -21.17 -17.73 25.85
N LEU A 350 -21.93 -17.08 26.73
CA LEU A 350 -21.46 -16.60 28.04
C LEU A 350 -20.95 -17.75 28.92
N PHE A 351 -21.70 -18.85 29.02
CA PHE A 351 -21.26 -20.04 29.75
C PHE A 351 -19.93 -20.60 29.21
N LEU A 352 -19.79 -20.70 27.87
CA LEU A 352 -18.57 -21.18 27.23
C LEU A 352 -17.40 -20.20 27.43
N ILE A 353 -17.66 -18.89 27.49
CA ILE A 353 -16.66 -17.88 27.81
C ILE A 353 -16.10 -18.14 29.20
N PHE A 354 -16.95 -18.29 30.22
CA PHE A 354 -16.51 -18.55 31.59
C PHE A 354 -15.73 -19.87 31.69
N SER A 355 -16.20 -20.93 31.05
CA SER A 355 -15.52 -22.24 31.05
C SER A 355 -14.14 -22.21 30.40
N CYS A 356 -13.97 -21.46 29.28
CA CYS A 356 -12.71 -21.39 28.55
C CYS A 356 -11.76 -20.32 29.10
N PHE A 357 -12.24 -19.35 29.89
CA PHE A 357 -11.48 -18.17 30.35
C PHE A 357 -10.21 -18.52 31.13
N PRO A 358 -10.21 -19.43 32.16
CA PRO A 358 -9.00 -19.72 32.92
C PRO A 358 -7.85 -20.21 32.06
N VAL A 359 -8.13 -21.17 31.16
CA VAL A 359 -7.14 -21.73 30.25
C VAL A 359 -6.70 -20.70 29.21
N HIS A 360 -7.63 -19.87 28.72
CA HIS A 360 -7.29 -18.79 27.79
C HIS A 360 -6.40 -17.74 28.48
N LYS A 361 -6.66 -17.38 29.73
CA LYS A 361 -5.83 -16.44 30.51
C LYS A 361 -4.42 -17.00 30.71
N LEU A 362 -4.28 -18.28 31.07
CA LEU A 362 -2.97 -18.93 31.15
C LEU A 362 -2.25 -18.89 29.80
N SER A 363 -2.94 -19.19 28.71
CA SER A 363 -2.37 -19.10 27.37
C SER A 363 -1.92 -17.67 27.03
N SER A 364 -2.67 -16.66 27.49
CA SER A 364 -2.32 -15.25 27.24
C SER A 364 -1.11 -14.77 28.01
N ILE A 365 -0.78 -15.42 29.13
CA ILE A 365 0.40 -15.08 29.93
C ILE A 365 1.64 -15.83 29.42
N PHE A 366 1.51 -17.12 29.14
CA PHE A 366 2.67 -17.98 28.88
C PHE A 366 2.90 -18.30 27.40
N LEU A 367 1.86 -18.43 26.59
CA LEU A 367 1.97 -18.87 25.20
C LEU A 367 1.97 -17.71 24.22
N TRP A 368 1.00 -16.79 24.30
CA TRP A 368 0.82 -15.73 23.32
C TRP A 368 1.98 -14.71 23.30
N PRO A 369 2.57 -14.28 24.43
CA PRO A 369 3.73 -13.39 24.38
C PRO A 369 4.91 -14.00 23.66
N ASN A 370 5.22 -15.29 23.93
CA ASN A 370 6.29 -15.99 23.27
C ASN A 370 6.04 -16.16 21.76
N LEU A 371 4.80 -16.45 21.36
CA LEU A 371 4.42 -16.53 19.95
C LEU A 371 4.47 -15.16 19.26
N LYS A 372 3.99 -14.11 19.92
CA LYS A 372 4.12 -12.74 19.41
C LYS A 372 5.59 -12.37 19.21
N LYS A 373 6.43 -12.62 20.20
CA LYS A 373 7.86 -12.37 20.12
C LYS A 373 8.53 -13.10 18.95
N GLN A 374 8.12 -14.33 18.67
CA GLN A 374 8.64 -15.09 17.54
C GLN A 374 8.12 -14.61 16.17
N LEU A 375 6.89 -14.09 16.12
CA LEU A 375 6.25 -13.64 14.88
C LEU A 375 6.46 -12.15 14.61
N CYS A 376 6.39 -11.31 15.64
CA CYS A 376 6.33 -9.86 15.49
C CYS A 376 7.47 -9.10 16.20
N GLY A 377 8.37 -9.80 16.91
CA GLY A 377 9.31 -9.15 17.82
C GLY A 377 8.67 -8.77 19.18
N ASP A 378 9.42 -8.12 20.06
CA ASP A 378 8.95 -7.68 21.38
C ASP A 378 7.94 -6.53 21.28
#